data_1fbf04a2737a5b1766ab95fc4177a2ed
#
_entry.id   1fbf04a2737a5b1766ab95fc4177a2ed
#
_cell.length_a   1.000
_cell.length_b   1.000
_cell.length_c   1.000
_cell.angle_alpha   90.00
_cell.angle_beta   90.00
_cell.angle_gamma   90.00
#
_symmetry.space_group_name_H-M   'P 1'
#
loop_
_entity.id
_entity.type
_entity.pdbx_description
1 polymer ?
#
loop_
_entity_poly.entity_id
_entity_poly.type
_entity_poly.pdbx_seq_one_letter_code
_entity_poly.pdbx_strand_id
1 'polypeptide(L)'
;MQRGSFRPTGFALLALVILLCAHPASSEDVAGFAAIVGHDHGERITVHHEMERYLRYLAAHSDRVEIVEQGESWEGRQLLLAIVTSPENHARIDEIRDTAQRLGDPRKTSPGEAQALIADQPAILFFGGSIHGFELSGAEGVLKLLHQMTTRDDPETLQVLENTVLLLDPMINPDGRDAFAHRNHRSIGREPKSERDDWSNDFSRWDAVGYRTGHYFFDTNRDWWAHTQRETQARVPTIREWRPQVVIDLHEMGSDVEFYFDPPDKPYGPYFPPFAKKWFVEFGEAYAEAFDQAGFEYMTRERYNFFYPGYTTSWGSYQGAVGMLYEQG
;
A
#
# COMPACT_ATOMS: atom_id res chain seq x y z
N MET A 1 -79.06 21.40 26.89
CA MET A 1 -77.62 21.45 27.10
C MET A 1 -77.06 20.06 26.85
N GLN A 2 -76.66 19.78 25.61
CA GLN A 2 -76.09 18.49 25.24
C GLN A 2 -74.61 18.70 24.92
N ARG A 3 -73.73 17.94 25.58
CA ARG A 3 -72.26 17.91 25.32
C ARG A 3 -72.01 16.91 24.23
N GLY A 4 -71.53 17.37 23.08
CA GLY A 4 -71.03 16.54 22.01
C GLY A 4 -69.61 16.03 22.32
N SER A 5 -69.43 14.71 22.26
CA SER A 5 -68.11 14.04 22.35
C SER A 5 -67.50 13.96 20.95
N PHE A 6 -66.30 14.59 20.81
CA PHE A 6 -65.45 14.39 19.64
C PHE A 6 -64.61 13.13 19.80
N ARG A 7 -64.72 12.20 18.89
CA ARG A 7 -63.78 11.06 18.75
C ARG A 7 -62.68 11.43 17.76
N PRO A 8 -61.41 11.25 18.06
CA PRO A 8 -60.35 11.39 17.08
C PRO A 8 -60.27 10.09 16.25
N THR A 9 -60.38 10.23 14.94
CA THR A 9 -60.07 9.22 13.97
C THR A 9 -58.55 9.08 13.85
N GLY A 10 -58.08 7.82 14.12
CA GLY A 10 -56.66 7.51 14.03
C GLY A 10 -56.17 7.52 12.58
N PHE A 11 -55.17 8.33 12.32
CA PHE A 11 -54.33 8.22 11.12
C PHE A 11 -53.26 7.16 11.39
N ALA A 12 -53.37 6.02 10.74
CA ALA A 12 -52.29 5.03 10.70
C ALA A 12 -51.22 5.52 9.73
N LEU A 13 -50.07 5.96 10.26
CA LEU A 13 -48.89 6.26 9.45
C LEU A 13 -48.25 4.91 9.06
N LEU A 14 -48.38 4.52 7.80
CA LEU A 14 -47.67 3.38 7.21
C LEU A 14 -46.24 3.83 6.95
N ALA A 15 -45.31 3.52 7.85
CA ALA A 15 -43.88 3.71 7.64
C ALA A 15 -43.41 2.63 6.66
N LEU A 16 -43.22 3.01 5.40
CA LEU A 16 -42.55 2.18 4.38
C LEU A 16 -41.07 2.15 4.69
N VAL A 17 -40.59 1.12 5.41
CA VAL A 17 -39.17 0.85 5.56
C VAL A 17 -38.67 0.29 4.22
N ILE A 18 -38.08 1.13 3.39
CA ILE A 18 -37.29 0.67 2.24
C ILE A 18 -36.01 0.08 2.80
N LEU A 19 -35.96 -1.23 2.98
CA LEU A 19 -34.70 -1.96 3.10
C LEU A 19 -34.01 -1.85 1.73
N LEU A 20 -33.09 -0.90 1.61
CA LEU A 20 -32.06 -0.97 0.58
C LEU A 20 -31.21 -2.21 0.91
N CYS A 21 -31.56 -3.34 0.33
CA CYS A 21 -30.62 -4.45 0.21
C CYS A 21 -29.49 -3.95 -0.69
N ALA A 22 -28.40 -3.47 -0.07
CA ALA A 22 -27.14 -3.33 -0.78
C ALA A 22 -26.79 -4.76 -1.23
N HIS A 23 -26.92 -5.03 -2.52
CA HIS A 23 -26.32 -6.23 -3.10
C HIS A 23 -24.81 -6.02 -2.97
N PRO A 24 -24.06 -7.01 -2.48
CA PRO A 24 -22.60 -6.94 -2.57
C PRO A 24 -22.27 -6.74 -4.07
N ALA A 25 -21.50 -5.70 -4.37
CA ALA A 25 -21.05 -5.46 -5.73
C ALA A 25 -20.18 -6.66 -6.15
N SER A 26 -20.53 -7.33 -7.25
CA SER A 26 -19.70 -8.40 -7.79
C SER A 26 -18.46 -7.79 -8.46
N SER A 27 -17.38 -8.55 -8.56
CA SER A 27 -16.15 -8.12 -9.29
C SER A 27 -16.42 -7.67 -10.74
N GLU A 28 -17.52 -8.14 -11.34
CA GLU A 28 -17.97 -7.76 -12.69
C GLU A 28 -18.47 -6.30 -12.79
N ASP A 29 -18.81 -5.66 -11.66
CA ASP A 29 -19.34 -4.29 -11.63
C ASP A 29 -18.25 -3.21 -11.47
N VAL A 30 -16.98 -3.61 -11.27
CA VAL A 30 -15.87 -2.67 -11.09
C VAL A 30 -15.35 -2.19 -12.44
N ALA A 31 -15.46 -0.90 -12.71
CA ALA A 31 -14.92 -0.31 -13.94
C ALA A 31 -13.40 -0.38 -14.00
N GLY A 32 -12.87 -0.54 -15.22
CA GLY A 32 -11.42 -0.58 -15.45
C GLY A 32 -10.72 0.72 -15.01
N PHE A 33 -9.46 0.61 -14.67
CA PHE A 33 -8.61 1.71 -14.18
C PHE A 33 -8.71 2.95 -15.09
N ALA A 34 -8.51 2.78 -16.41
CA ALA A 34 -8.56 3.87 -17.38
C ALA A 34 -9.90 4.62 -17.42
N ALA A 35 -11.02 3.95 -17.17
CA ALA A 35 -12.33 4.57 -17.14
C ALA A 35 -12.48 5.57 -15.97
N ILE A 36 -11.78 5.33 -14.88
CA ILE A 36 -11.86 6.17 -13.67
C ILE A 36 -10.73 7.20 -13.64
N VAL A 37 -9.51 6.79 -13.97
CA VAL A 37 -8.32 7.63 -13.88
C VAL A 37 -8.13 8.48 -15.14
N GLY A 38 -8.50 7.97 -16.30
CA GLY A 38 -8.41 8.66 -17.60
C GLY A 38 -7.18 8.29 -18.43
N HIS A 39 -6.42 7.29 -18.00
CA HIS A 39 -5.30 6.68 -18.72
C HIS A 39 -5.06 5.26 -18.23
N ASP A 40 -4.38 4.43 -19.00
CA ASP A 40 -3.99 3.09 -18.60
C ASP A 40 -2.81 3.09 -17.62
N HIS A 41 -2.62 1.96 -16.91
CA HIS A 41 -1.46 1.76 -16.02
C HIS A 41 -0.16 1.93 -16.81
N GLY A 42 0.72 2.81 -16.35
CA GLY A 42 2.03 3.07 -16.97
C GLY A 42 1.99 3.91 -18.26
N GLU A 43 0.83 4.31 -18.75
CA GLU A 43 0.72 5.21 -19.91
C GLU A 43 1.22 6.62 -19.57
N ARG A 44 0.94 7.08 -18.37
CA ARG A 44 1.48 8.30 -17.77
C ARG A 44 1.54 8.20 -16.25
N ILE A 45 2.20 9.15 -15.62
CA ILE A 45 2.32 9.19 -14.17
C ILE A 45 0.96 9.46 -13.54
N THR A 46 0.46 8.54 -12.72
CA THR A 46 -0.73 8.74 -11.90
C THR A 46 -0.42 9.72 -10.77
N VAL A 47 -1.13 10.84 -10.72
CA VAL A 47 -0.98 11.88 -9.68
C VAL A 47 -1.91 11.61 -8.50
N HIS A 48 -1.66 12.29 -7.37
CA HIS A 48 -2.35 12.02 -6.11
C HIS A 48 -3.88 12.06 -6.21
N HIS A 49 -4.46 13.08 -6.83
CA HIS A 49 -5.92 13.20 -6.93
C HIS A 49 -6.58 12.14 -7.84
N GLU A 50 -5.84 11.60 -8.80
CA GLU A 50 -6.27 10.49 -9.66
C GLU A 50 -6.28 9.18 -8.86
N MET A 51 -5.20 8.93 -8.10
CA MET A 51 -5.11 7.81 -7.16
C MET A 51 -6.25 7.87 -6.13
N GLU A 52 -6.44 9.00 -5.46
CA GLU A 52 -7.50 9.18 -4.46
C GLU A 52 -8.88 8.87 -5.06
N ARG A 53 -9.18 9.42 -6.24
CA ARG A 53 -10.44 9.14 -6.96
C ARG A 53 -10.62 7.66 -7.22
N TYR A 54 -9.56 6.98 -7.63
CA TYR A 54 -9.59 5.55 -7.92
C TYR A 54 -9.80 4.69 -6.66
N LEU A 55 -9.07 4.96 -5.60
CA LEU A 55 -9.22 4.25 -4.33
C LEU A 55 -10.64 4.39 -3.77
N ARG A 56 -11.17 5.62 -3.77
CA ARG A 56 -12.54 5.88 -3.30
C ARG A 56 -13.59 5.22 -4.18
N TYR A 57 -13.34 5.16 -5.49
CA TYR A 57 -14.21 4.42 -6.42
C TYR A 57 -14.24 2.93 -6.07
N LEU A 58 -13.08 2.30 -5.88
CA LEU A 58 -12.98 0.88 -5.53
C LEU A 58 -13.70 0.57 -4.21
N ALA A 59 -13.49 1.37 -3.18
CA ALA A 59 -14.17 1.19 -1.89
C ALA A 59 -15.69 1.32 -1.97
N ALA A 60 -16.20 2.08 -2.94
CA ALA A 60 -17.65 2.23 -3.16
C ALA A 60 -18.28 1.12 -4.01
N HIS A 61 -17.46 0.34 -4.76
CA HIS A 61 -17.94 -0.63 -5.76
C HIS A 61 -17.38 -2.04 -5.57
N SER A 62 -16.59 -2.30 -4.53
CA SER A 62 -16.06 -3.62 -4.22
C SER A 62 -16.18 -3.89 -2.72
N ASP A 63 -16.63 -5.07 -2.34
CA ASP A 63 -16.68 -5.55 -0.97
C ASP A 63 -15.33 -6.11 -0.47
N ARG A 64 -14.31 -6.07 -1.33
CA ARG A 64 -12.93 -6.50 -1.03
C ARG A 64 -12.03 -5.37 -0.55
N VAL A 65 -12.50 -4.12 -0.54
CA VAL A 65 -11.68 -2.92 -0.26
C VAL A 65 -12.32 -2.02 0.77
N GLU A 66 -11.54 -1.66 1.77
CA GLU A 66 -11.81 -0.55 2.68
C GLU A 66 -10.68 0.48 2.60
N ILE A 67 -11.01 1.78 2.69
CA ILE A 67 -10.02 2.86 2.69
C ILE A 67 -9.91 3.47 4.08
N VAL A 68 -8.68 3.55 4.57
CA VAL A 68 -8.32 4.26 5.81
C VAL A 68 -7.63 5.57 5.46
N GLU A 69 -8.17 6.67 5.96
CA GLU A 69 -7.53 7.97 5.93
C GLU A 69 -6.56 8.08 7.11
N GLN A 70 -5.26 8.01 6.81
CA GLN A 70 -4.20 8.01 7.83
C GLN A 70 -3.89 9.42 8.35
N GLY A 71 -4.15 10.45 7.54
CA GLY A 71 -3.86 11.84 7.83
C GLY A 71 -3.52 12.62 6.56
N GLU A 72 -2.77 13.71 6.72
CA GLU A 72 -2.40 14.59 5.61
C GLU A 72 -0.89 14.78 5.53
N SER A 73 -0.37 14.94 4.31
CA SER A 73 1.01 15.37 4.05
C SER A 73 1.22 16.84 4.46
N TRP A 74 2.45 17.32 4.34
CA TRP A 74 2.75 18.74 4.60
C TRP A 74 1.99 19.69 3.67
N GLU A 75 1.69 19.28 2.43
CA GLU A 75 0.92 20.07 1.47
C GLU A 75 -0.60 19.79 1.51
N GLY A 76 -1.07 19.05 2.52
CA GLY A 76 -2.49 18.81 2.75
C GLY A 76 -3.10 17.72 1.85
N ARG A 77 -2.28 16.85 1.25
CA ARG A 77 -2.78 15.68 0.50
C ARG A 77 -3.14 14.56 1.43
N GLN A 78 -4.29 13.94 1.23
CA GLN A 78 -4.76 12.82 2.02
C GLN A 78 -3.82 11.61 1.87
N LEU A 79 -3.41 11.04 2.99
CA LEU A 79 -2.62 9.82 3.05
C LEU A 79 -3.56 8.63 3.20
N LEU A 80 -3.69 7.85 2.14
CA LEU A 80 -4.69 6.79 2.02
C LEU A 80 -4.03 5.42 2.07
N LEU A 81 -4.63 4.52 2.83
CA LEU A 81 -4.30 3.10 2.87
C LEU A 81 -5.52 2.29 2.42
N ALA A 82 -5.35 1.41 1.45
CA ALA A 82 -6.36 0.43 1.09
C ALA A 82 -6.12 -0.88 1.86
N ILE A 83 -7.14 -1.35 2.56
CA ILE A 83 -7.19 -2.68 3.18
C ILE A 83 -7.92 -3.59 2.22
N VAL A 84 -7.24 -4.61 1.72
CA VAL A 84 -7.76 -5.53 0.70
C VAL A 84 -7.70 -6.96 1.22
N THR A 85 -8.85 -7.62 1.22
CA THR A 85 -8.99 -9.01 1.66
C THR A 85 -10.32 -9.59 1.16
N SER A 86 -10.65 -10.84 1.49
CA SER A 86 -11.95 -11.41 1.16
C SER A 86 -13.09 -10.74 1.94
N PRO A 87 -14.34 -10.78 1.44
CA PRO A 87 -15.50 -10.26 2.17
C PRO A 87 -15.67 -10.94 3.54
N GLU A 88 -15.35 -12.23 3.65
CA GLU A 88 -15.40 -13.00 4.91
C GLU A 88 -14.39 -12.46 5.93
N ASN A 89 -13.18 -12.13 5.50
CA ASN A 89 -12.19 -11.50 6.35
C ASN A 89 -12.58 -10.06 6.72
N HIS A 90 -13.17 -9.29 5.80
CA HIS A 90 -13.72 -7.97 6.12
C HIS A 90 -14.80 -8.05 7.21
N ALA A 91 -15.66 -9.06 7.18
CA ALA A 91 -16.69 -9.24 8.20
C ALA A 91 -16.13 -9.46 9.62
N ARG A 92 -14.87 -9.88 9.77
CA ARG A 92 -14.17 -10.08 11.03
C ARG A 92 -12.87 -9.27 11.15
N ILE A 93 -12.77 -8.17 10.44
CA ILE A 93 -11.51 -7.41 10.32
C ILE A 93 -10.97 -6.89 11.66
N ASP A 94 -11.86 -6.49 12.56
CA ASP A 94 -11.48 -6.07 13.92
C ASP A 94 -10.90 -7.23 14.74
N GLU A 95 -11.46 -8.44 14.63
CA GLU A 95 -10.93 -9.63 15.28
C GLU A 95 -9.54 -10.00 14.75
N ILE A 96 -9.34 -9.93 13.43
CA ILE A 96 -8.02 -10.15 12.78
C ILE A 96 -7.00 -9.17 13.34
N ARG A 97 -7.34 -7.89 13.42
CA ARG A 97 -6.48 -6.84 13.96
C ARG A 97 -6.16 -7.04 15.44
N ASP A 98 -7.16 -7.35 16.26
CA ASP A 98 -6.97 -7.62 17.68
C ASP A 98 -6.11 -8.87 17.93
N THR A 99 -6.27 -9.90 17.10
CA THR A 99 -5.46 -11.10 17.13
C THR A 99 -3.99 -10.78 16.80
N ALA A 100 -3.73 -9.96 15.78
CA ALA A 100 -2.38 -9.50 15.44
C ALA A 100 -1.74 -8.73 16.60
N GLN A 101 -2.50 -7.87 17.31
CA GLN A 101 -2.04 -7.17 18.50
C GLN A 101 -1.69 -8.12 19.65
N ARG A 102 -2.50 -9.17 19.87
CA ARG A 102 -2.24 -10.18 20.90
C ARG A 102 -1.00 -11.00 20.57
N LEU A 103 -0.87 -11.45 19.32
CA LEU A 103 0.32 -12.19 18.84
C LEU A 103 1.62 -11.36 18.93
N GLY A 104 1.52 -10.06 18.71
CA GLY A 104 2.65 -9.13 18.79
C GLY A 104 3.11 -8.79 20.22
N ASP A 105 2.43 -9.23 21.27
CA ASP A 105 2.80 -8.96 22.66
C ASP A 105 2.86 -10.24 23.51
N PRO A 106 4.06 -10.83 23.68
CA PRO A 106 4.22 -12.08 24.43
C PRO A 106 3.91 -11.94 25.93
N ARG A 107 3.71 -10.73 26.44
CA ARG A 107 3.24 -10.51 27.82
C ARG A 107 1.75 -10.74 27.97
N LYS A 108 1.00 -10.64 26.85
CA LYS A 108 -0.47 -10.80 26.79
C LYS A 108 -0.91 -12.17 26.30
N THR A 109 -0.02 -12.89 25.60
CA THR A 109 -0.36 -14.15 24.93
C THR A 109 0.67 -15.21 25.22
N SER A 110 0.27 -16.30 25.83
CA SER A 110 1.15 -17.45 26.09
C SER A 110 1.46 -18.20 24.76
N PRO A 111 2.54 -19.00 24.71
CA PRO A 111 2.88 -19.79 23.52
C PRO A 111 1.76 -20.74 23.05
N GLY A 112 1.01 -21.33 23.99
CA GLY A 112 -0.11 -22.21 23.63
C GLY A 112 -1.31 -21.47 23.03
N GLU A 113 -1.64 -20.29 23.58
CA GLU A 113 -2.66 -19.41 23.00
C GLU A 113 -2.23 -18.88 21.63
N ALA A 114 -0.94 -18.52 21.47
CA ALA A 114 -0.42 -18.06 20.19
C ALA A 114 -0.60 -19.11 19.09
N GLN A 115 -0.33 -20.37 19.36
CA GLN A 115 -0.55 -21.47 18.40
C GLN A 115 -2.03 -21.59 17.97
N ALA A 116 -2.95 -21.43 18.91
CA ALA A 116 -4.37 -21.45 18.58
C ALA A 116 -4.81 -20.24 17.74
N LEU A 117 -4.29 -19.04 18.04
CA LEU A 117 -4.61 -17.83 17.31
C LEU A 117 -4.05 -17.85 15.87
N ILE A 118 -2.85 -18.38 15.68
CA ILE A 118 -2.21 -18.46 14.35
C ILE A 118 -3.00 -19.36 13.40
N ALA A 119 -3.69 -20.38 13.91
CA ALA A 119 -4.34 -21.39 13.08
C ALA A 119 -5.45 -20.83 12.15
N ASP A 120 -6.08 -19.70 12.52
CA ASP A 120 -7.17 -19.07 11.77
C ASP A 120 -6.86 -17.60 11.39
N GLN A 121 -5.63 -17.16 11.63
CA GLN A 121 -5.20 -15.78 11.35
C GLN A 121 -4.66 -15.67 9.93
N PRO A 122 -5.27 -14.83 9.05
CA PRO A 122 -4.68 -14.51 7.76
C PRO A 122 -3.36 -13.74 7.95
N ALA A 123 -2.43 -13.91 7.03
CA ALA A 123 -1.19 -13.15 7.02
C ALA A 123 -1.48 -11.67 6.66
N ILE A 124 -0.86 -10.74 7.38
CA ILE A 124 -1.01 -9.31 7.11
C ILE A 124 0.27 -8.80 6.43
N LEU A 125 0.13 -8.24 5.24
CA LEU A 125 1.24 -7.75 4.43
C LEU A 125 1.05 -6.28 4.11
N PHE A 126 2.09 -5.48 4.29
CA PHE A 126 2.11 -4.07 3.90
C PHE A 126 2.94 -3.88 2.63
N PHE A 127 2.39 -3.15 1.66
CA PHE A 127 3.06 -2.74 0.44
C PHE A 127 3.05 -1.21 0.36
N GLY A 128 4.23 -0.62 0.35
CA GLY A 128 4.41 0.82 0.20
C GLY A 128 5.06 1.17 -1.13
N GLY A 129 4.48 2.12 -1.85
CA GLY A 129 5.03 2.64 -3.09
C GLY A 129 5.36 4.14 -3.02
N SER A 130 6.28 4.58 -3.88
CA SER A 130 6.57 6.01 -4.06
C SER A 130 6.96 6.76 -2.78
N ILE A 131 7.76 6.14 -1.91
CA ILE A 131 8.37 6.84 -0.77
C ILE A 131 9.35 7.92 -1.25
N HIS A 132 10.01 7.68 -2.37
CA HIS A 132 10.68 8.71 -3.14
C HIS A 132 9.80 9.11 -4.33
N GLY A 133 9.46 10.38 -4.43
CA GLY A 133 8.40 10.84 -5.33
C GLY A 133 8.69 10.62 -6.82
N PHE A 134 9.95 10.60 -7.24
CA PHE A 134 10.35 10.36 -8.63
C PHE A 134 10.49 8.87 -8.99
N GLU A 135 10.42 7.97 -8.02
CA GLU A 135 10.39 6.53 -8.24
C GLU A 135 8.95 6.10 -8.52
N LEU A 136 8.60 6.03 -9.78
CA LEU A 136 7.21 6.02 -10.24
C LEU A 136 6.56 4.65 -10.22
N SER A 137 7.33 3.63 -10.60
CA SER A 137 6.84 2.28 -10.86
C SER A 137 6.26 1.59 -9.63
N GLY A 138 6.80 1.87 -8.43
CA GLY A 138 6.28 1.31 -7.18
C GLY A 138 4.82 1.65 -6.92
N ALA A 139 4.42 2.93 -7.12
CA ALA A 139 3.03 3.35 -6.98
C ALA A 139 2.12 2.72 -8.04
N GLU A 140 2.55 2.73 -9.31
CA GLU A 140 1.79 2.11 -10.40
C GLU A 140 1.62 0.60 -10.19
N GLY A 141 2.66 -0.06 -9.66
CA GLY A 141 2.62 -1.48 -9.31
C GLY A 141 1.61 -1.79 -8.20
N VAL A 142 1.58 -0.98 -7.13
CA VAL A 142 0.59 -1.13 -6.05
C VAL A 142 -0.83 -0.87 -6.55
N LEU A 143 -1.05 0.15 -7.38
CA LEU A 143 -2.35 0.43 -8.00
C LEU A 143 -2.82 -0.70 -8.91
N LYS A 144 -1.90 -1.30 -9.68
CA LYS A 144 -2.19 -2.46 -10.52
C LYS A 144 -2.53 -3.71 -9.70
N LEU A 145 -1.78 -3.96 -8.62
CA LEU A 145 -2.09 -5.03 -7.67
C LEU A 145 -3.48 -4.84 -7.06
N LEU A 146 -3.79 -3.64 -6.58
CA LEU A 146 -5.09 -3.29 -6.04
C LEU A 146 -6.21 -3.57 -7.06
N HIS A 147 -6.04 -3.12 -8.31
CA HIS A 147 -6.99 -3.41 -9.38
C HIS A 147 -7.21 -4.91 -9.59
N GLN A 148 -6.13 -5.69 -9.65
CA GLN A 148 -6.22 -7.14 -9.85
C GLN A 148 -6.95 -7.84 -8.69
N MET A 149 -6.63 -7.50 -7.45
CA MET A 149 -7.26 -8.10 -6.26
C MET A 149 -8.77 -7.76 -6.17
N THR A 150 -9.20 -6.65 -6.74
CA THR A 150 -10.60 -6.21 -6.69
C THR A 150 -11.44 -6.66 -7.88
N THR A 151 -10.82 -7.06 -9.00
CA THR A 151 -11.53 -7.35 -10.26
C THR A 151 -11.39 -8.79 -10.74
N ARG A 152 -10.45 -9.60 -10.18
CA ARG A 152 -10.21 -10.96 -10.65
C ARG A 152 -10.85 -11.98 -9.69
N ASP A 153 -11.41 -13.04 -10.28
CA ASP A 153 -12.05 -14.15 -9.57
C ASP A 153 -11.38 -15.50 -9.90
N ASP A 154 -10.15 -15.47 -10.41
CA ASP A 154 -9.39 -16.70 -10.60
C ASP A 154 -8.98 -17.33 -9.26
N PRO A 155 -8.79 -18.66 -9.20
CA PRO A 155 -8.52 -19.36 -7.95
C PRO A 155 -7.30 -18.84 -7.17
N GLU A 156 -6.27 -18.35 -7.85
CA GLU A 156 -5.07 -17.80 -7.22
C GLU A 156 -5.38 -16.49 -6.52
N THR A 157 -6.10 -15.57 -7.17
CA THR A 157 -6.53 -14.32 -6.58
C THR A 157 -7.42 -14.56 -5.35
N LEU A 158 -8.40 -15.46 -5.47
CA LEU A 158 -9.30 -15.78 -4.35
C LEU A 158 -8.53 -16.40 -3.18
N GLN A 159 -7.59 -17.31 -3.45
CA GLN A 159 -6.74 -17.91 -2.42
C GLN A 159 -5.90 -16.84 -1.68
N VAL A 160 -5.34 -15.86 -2.40
CA VAL A 160 -4.62 -14.75 -1.78
C VAL A 160 -5.55 -13.96 -0.86
N LEU A 161 -6.73 -13.56 -1.34
CA LEU A 161 -7.71 -12.79 -0.56
C LEU A 161 -8.19 -13.52 0.69
N GLU A 162 -8.44 -14.83 0.60
CA GLU A 162 -8.88 -15.65 1.73
C GLU A 162 -7.81 -15.77 2.83
N ASN A 163 -6.54 -15.86 2.44
CA ASN A 163 -5.44 -16.13 3.36
C ASN A 163 -4.64 -14.90 3.78
N THR A 164 -4.95 -13.72 3.23
CA THR A 164 -4.19 -12.50 3.53
C THR A 164 -5.08 -11.29 3.76
N VAL A 165 -4.54 -10.34 4.52
CA VAL A 165 -4.97 -8.94 4.55
C VAL A 165 -3.84 -8.10 3.95
N LEU A 166 -4.09 -7.48 2.81
CA LEU A 166 -3.13 -6.61 2.14
C LEU A 166 -3.38 -5.16 2.55
N LEU A 167 -2.35 -4.53 3.09
CA LEU A 167 -2.32 -3.11 3.44
C LEU A 167 -1.56 -2.39 2.30
N LEU A 168 -2.28 -1.78 1.38
CA LEU A 168 -1.72 -1.18 0.17
C LEU A 168 -1.66 0.34 0.30
N ASP A 169 -0.45 0.91 0.39
CA ASP A 169 -0.19 2.36 0.41
C ASP A 169 0.55 2.74 -0.89
N PRO A 170 -0.16 3.09 -1.96
CA PRO A 170 0.46 3.31 -3.25
C PRO A 170 1.31 4.59 -3.30
N MET A 171 1.13 5.53 -2.36
CA MET A 171 1.76 6.84 -2.47
C MET A 171 2.21 7.39 -1.12
N ILE A 172 3.34 6.84 -0.61
CA ILE A 172 3.89 7.23 0.70
C ILE A 172 4.31 8.71 0.73
N ASN A 173 4.85 9.24 -0.38
CA ASN A 173 5.27 10.62 -0.51
C ASN A 173 4.50 11.32 -1.66
N PRO A 174 3.24 11.71 -1.44
CA PRO A 174 2.43 12.32 -2.48
C PRO A 174 2.95 13.71 -2.90
N ASP A 175 3.59 14.46 -2.01
CA ASP A 175 4.11 15.80 -2.30
C ASP A 175 5.27 15.74 -3.29
N GLY A 176 6.25 14.87 -3.03
CA GLY A 176 7.37 14.65 -3.95
C GLY A 176 6.92 14.07 -5.30
N ARG A 177 5.95 13.12 -5.28
CA ARG A 177 5.43 12.53 -6.52
C ARG A 177 4.71 13.54 -7.39
N ASP A 178 3.80 14.31 -6.84
CA ASP A 178 3.07 15.34 -7.60
C ASP A 178 4.00 16.43 -8.12
N ALA A 179 4.99 16.84 -7.34
CA ALA A 179 6.01 17.79 -7.79
C ALA A 179 6.77 17.26 -9.01
N PHE A 180 7.17 15.98 -8.99
CA PHE A 180 7.82 15.32 -10.11
C PHE A 180 6.87 15.19 -11.32
N ALA A 181 5.68 14.67 -11.12
CA ALA A 181 4.69 14.46 -12.19
C ALA A 181 4.34 15.76 -12.91
N HIS A 182 4.08 16.84 -12.15
CA HIS A 182 3.81 18.15 -12.74
C HIS A 182 5.00 18.68 -13.54
N ARG A 183 6.22 18.47 -13.05
CA ARG A 183 7.43 18.87 -13.80
C ARG A 183 7.56 18.06 -15.09
N ASN A 184 7.42 16.74 -14.99
CA ASN A 184 7.48 15.83 -16.13
C ASN A 184 6.43 16.22 -17.18
N HIS A 185 5.16 16.36 -16.83
CA HIS A 185 4.09 16.73 -17.75
C HIS A 185 4.33 18.07 -18.48
N ARG A 186 5.08 18.98 -17.88
CA ARG A 186 5.44 20.26 -18.51
C ARG A 186 6.61 20.15 -19.47
N SER A 187 7.45 19.13 -19.33
CA SER A 187 8.70 18.98 -20.09
C SER A 187 8.62 17.99 -21.24
N ILE A 188 7.79 16.93 -21.15
CA ILE A 188 7.74 15.85 -22.15
C ILE A 188 7.13 16.25 -23.50
N GLY A 189 6.54 17.43 -23.64
CA GLY A 189 5.92 17.85 -24.88
C GLY A 189 4.65 17.03 -25.22
N ARG A 190 4.27 17.02 -26.50
CA ARG A 190 3.06 16.34 -26.99
C ARG A 190 3.22 14.82 -27.09
N GLU A 191 4.42 14.39 -27.44
CA GLU A 191 4.78 12.99 -27.58
C GLU A 191 5.97 12.71 -26.67
N PRO A 192 5.86 11.75 -25.75
CA PRO A 192 6.97 11.35 -24.90
C PRO A 192 8.13 10.84 -25.76
N LYS A 193 9.35 11.20 -25.37
CA LYS A 193 10.58 10.73 -25.99
C LYS A 193 11.40 9.98 -24.97
N SER A 194 11.90 8.83 -25.39
CA SER A 194 12.72 7.96 -24.57
C SER A 194 14.23 8.16 -24.78
N GLU A 195 14.63 9.02 -25.75
CA GLU A 195 16.03 9.26 -25.99
C GLU A 195 16.67 9.93 -24.79
N ARG A 196 17.74 9.34 -24.28
CA ARG A 196 18.47 9.80 -23.11
C ARG A 196 19.01 11.22 -23.25
N ASP A 197 19.39 11.60 -24.48
CA ASP A 197 19.96 12.91 -24.79
C ASP A 197 18.92 14.00 -25.04
N ASP A 198 17.61 13.66 -25.01
CA ASP A 198 16.56 14.68 -25.11
C ASP A 198 16.57 15.54 -23.84
N TRP A 199 16.56 16.86 -24.04
CA TRP A 199 16.63 17.79 -22.91
C TRP A 199 15.47 17.65 -21.91
N SER A 200 14.32 17.13 -22.35
CA SER A 200 13.18 16.86 -21.48
C SER A 200 13.44 15.69 -20.51
N ASN A 201 14.38 14.80 -20.88
CA ASN A 201 14.82 13.67 -20.07
C ASN A 201 16.11 13.96 -19.28
N ASP A 202 16.65 15.20 -19.37
CA ASP A 202 17.84 15.58 -18.62
C ASP A 202 17.52 15.87 -17.13
N PHE A 203 17.47 14.80 -16.35
CA PHE A 203 17.25 14.87 -14.90
C PHE A 203 18.36 15.58 -14.13
N SER A 204 19.54 15.79 -14.74
CA SER A 204 20.63 16.55 -14.12
C SER A 204 20.28 18.02 -13.91
N ARG A 205 19.33 18.54 -14.69
CA ARG A 205 18.79 19.90 -14.57
C ARG A 205 17.64 20.02 -13.57
N TRP A 206 17.21 18.91 -13.02
CA TRP A 206 16.10 18.86 -12.09
C TRP A 206 16.64 18.80 -10.67
N ASP A 207 15.97 19.47 -9.77
CA ASP A 207 16.24 19.33 -8.35
C ASP A 207 15.73 17.96 -7.86
N ALA A 208 16.53 16.92 -8.09
CA ALA A 208 16.20 15.57 -7.68
C ALA A 208 15.91 15.46 -6.17
N VAL A 209 16.52 16.34 -5.37
CA VAL A 209 16.28 16.38 -3.92
C VAL A 209 14.84 16.74 -3.63
N GLY A 210 14.27 17.75 -4.32
CA GLY A 210 12.89 18.17 -4.11
C GLY A 210 11.83 17.17 -4.57
N TYR A 211 12.18 16.19 -5.40
CA TYR A 211 11.26 15.15 -5.85
C TYR A 211 11.44 13.83 -5.11
N ARG A 212 12.67 13.54 -4.69
CA ARG A 212 12.96 12.39 -3.83
C ARG A 212 12.30 12.55 -2.46
N THR A 213 12.41 13.74 -1.91
CA THR A 213 12.04 14.09 -0.53
C THR A 213 10.60 14.57 -0.42
N GLY A 214 10.10 14.72 0.82
CA GLY A 214 8.87 15.44 1.11
C GLY A 214 9.04 16.96 0.98
N HIS A 215 8.01 17.70 1.37
CA HIS A 215 7.92 19.17 1.25
C HIS A 215 9.14 19.92 1.79
N TYR A 216 9.71 19.52 2.93
CA TYR A 216 10.85 20.17 3.56
C TYR A 216 12.21 19.59 3.16
N PHE A 217 12.32 18.94 2.02
CA PHE A 217 13.56 18.33 1.54
C PHE A 217 14.14 17.27 2.49
N PHE A 218 13.29 16.64 3.28
CA PHE A 218 13.67 15.54 4.15
C PHE A 218 13.33 14.20 3.48
N ASP A 219 14.30 13.28 3.45
CA ASP A 219 14.09 11.95 2.90
C ASP A 219 13.20 11.11 3.84
N THR A 220 11.97 10.87 3.42
CA THR A 220 10.97 10.13 4.20
C THR A 220 11.38 8.68 4.46
N ASN A 221 12.26 8.11 3.61
CA ASN A 221 12.88 6.80 3.87
C ASN A 221 14.10 6.89 4.81
N ARG A 222 14.19 7.94 5.63
CA ARG A 222 15.15 8.07 6.75
C ARG A 222 14.44 8.38 8.06
N ASP A 223 13.13 8.51 8.06
CA ASP A 223 12.34 9.03 9.19
C ASP A 223 11.59 7.97 10.00
N TRP A 224 11.62 6.70 9.60
CA TRP A 224 10.79 5.66 10.19
C TRP A 224 11.08 5.34 11.67
N TRP A 225 12.25 5.68 12.19
CA TRP A 225 12.55 5.55 13.61
C TRP A 225 12.31 6.86 14.40
N ALA A 226 12.45 8.02 13.72
CA ALA A 226 12.41 9.34 14.36
C ALA A 226 11.00 9.96 14.36
N HIS A 227 10.18 9.63 13.37
CA HIS A 227 8.81 10.11 13.18
C HIS A 227 8.71 11.65 13.22
N THR A 228 9.57 12.35 12.48
CA THR A 228 9.62 13.81 12.46
C THR A 228 8.72 14.41 11.38
N GLN A 229 8.42 13.65 10.32
CA GLN A 229 7.59 14.07 9.21
C GLN A 229 6.11 13.68 9.43
N ARG A 230 5.19 14.50 8.91
CA ARG A 230 3.75 14.24 9.03
C ARG A 230 3.36 12.89 8.43
N GLU A 231 3.96 12.56 7.29
CA GLU A 231 3.73 11.32 6.56
C GLU A 231 4.05 10.10 7.43
N THR A 232 5.18 10.11 8.16
CA THR A 232 5.56 9.03 9.06
C THR A 232 4.71 9.01 10.33
N GLN A 233 4.42 10.19 10.88
CA GLN A 233 3.55 10.32 12.06
C GLN A 233 2.14 9.77 11.80
N ALA A 234 1.63 9.95 10.59
CA ALA A 234 0.32 9.45 10.18
C ALA A 234 0.31 7.92 10.00
N ARG A 235 1.34 7.35 9.36
CA ARG A 235 1.39 5.93 8.98
C ARG A 235 1.80 4.99 10.10
N VAL A 236 2.78 5.38 10.88
CA VAL A 236 3.35 4.49 11.92
C VAL A 236 2.29 3.98 12.91
N PRO A 237 1.35 4.79 13.42
CA PRO A 237 0.27 4.29 14.27
C PRO A 237 -0.54 3.19 13.59
N THR A 238 -0.94 3.38 12.33
CA THR A 238 -1.71 2.40 11.55
C THR A 238 -0.93 1.09 11.37
N ILE A 239 0.34 1.15 10.95
CA ILE A 239 1.15 -0.05 10.76
C ILE A 239 1.36 -0.78 12.10
N ARG A 240 1.55 -0.07 13.21
CA ARG A 240 1.64 -0.67 14.54
C ARG A 240 0.33 -1.28 15.01
N GLU A 241 -0.77 -0.75 14.61
CA GLU A 241 -2.09 -1.32 14.90
C GLU A 241 -2.29 -2.64 14.17
N TRP A 242 -1.89 -2.73 12.91
CA TRP A 242 -2.03 -3.93 12.08
C TRP A 242 -0.96 -4.98 12.30
N ARG A 243 0.24 -4.62 12.75
CA ARG A 243 1.40 -5.53 12.96
C ARG A 243 1.64 -6.49 11.80
N PRO A 244 1.88 -5.99 10.59
CA PRO A 244 2.10 -6.86 9.43
C PRO A 244 3.28 -7.80 9.65
N GLN A 245 3.18 -9.03 9.14
CA GLN A 245 4.28 -10.00 9.16
C GLN A 245 5.31 -9.70 8.08
N VAL A 246 4.89 -9.01 7.01
CA VAL A 246 5.75 -8.61 5.89
C VAL A 246 5.54 -7.12 5.62
N VAL A 247 6.64 -6.39 5.43
CA VAL A 247 6.65 -4.96 5.03
C VAL A 247 7.48 -4.85 3.77
N ILE A 248 6.84 -4.52 2.66
CA ILE A 248 7.48 -4.37 1.35
C ILE A 248 7.55 -2.88 1.01
N ASP A 249 8.74 -2.41 0.65
CA ASP A 249 9.03 -1.05 0.19
C ASP A 249 9.45 -1.11 -1.28
N LEU A 250 8.61 -0.56 -2.16
CA LEU A 250 8.79 -0.61 -3.59
C LEU A 250 9.48 0.66 -4.08
N HIS A 251 10.67 0.48 -4.60
CA HIS A 251 11.55 1.51 -5.12
C HIS A 251 11.83 1.35 -6.62
N GLU A 252 12.59 2.30 -7.16
CA GLU A 252 13.01 2.29 -8.56
C GLU A 252 14.44 2.82 -8.66
N MET A 253 15.25 2.11 -9.41
CA MET A 253 16.62 2.51 -9.79
C MET A 253 16.62 3.22 -11.14
N GLY A 254 17.80 3.51 -11.66
CA GLY A 254 17.92 4.03 -13.02
C GLY A 254 17.65 2.96 -14.07
N SER A 255 17.12 3.35 -15.22
CA SER A 255 16.68 2.49 -16.33
C SER A 255 17.79 1.63 -16.99
N ASP A 256 19.03 1.79 -16.58
CA ASP A 256 20.16 1.06 -17.15
C ASP A 256 20.70 -0.04 -16.18
N VAL A 257 19.90 -0.41 -15.18
CA VAL A 257 20.28 -1.42 -14.18
C VAL A 257 19.20 -2.50 -14.07
N GLU A 258 19.59 -3.67 -13.59
CA GLU A 258 18.73 -4.82 -13.38
C GLU A 258 17.83 -4.59 -12.16
N PHE A 259 16.76 -5.39 -12.02
CA PHE A 259 15.95 -5.43 -10.81
C PHE A 259 16.78 -5.81 -9.58
N TYR A 260 16.35 -5.33 -8.42
CA TYR A 260 16.90 -5.77 -7.14
C TYR A 260 15.81 -6.28 -6.22
N PHE A 261 16.12 -7.35 -5.48
CA PHE A 261 15.35 -7.81 -4.33
C PHE A 261 16.26 -8.44 -3.28
N ASP A 262 15.79 -8.44 -2.03
CA ASP A 262 16.53 -9.03 -0.91
C ASP A 262 16.77 -10.54 -1.11
N PRO A 263 17.86 -11.09 -0.51
CA PRO A 263 18.65 -10.60 0.64
C PRO A 263 19.57 -9.42 0.35
N PRO A 264 19.69 -8.46 1.30
CA PRO A 264 20.61 -7.34 1.16
C PRO A 264 22.08 -7.74 1.42
N ASP A 265 22.99 -6.86 1.07
CA ASP A 265 24.40 -6.98 1.45
C ASP A 265 24.63 -6.59 2.91
N LYS A 266 25.85 -6.75 3.36
CA LYS A 266 26.35 -6.28 4.65
C LYS A 266 26.74 -4.79 4.56
N PRO A 267 26.70 -4.07 5.71
CA PRO A 267 26.41 -4.55 7.05
C PRO A 267 24.92 -4.53 7.40
N TYR A 268 24.54 -5.38 8.34
CA TYR A 268 23.28 -5.24 9.08
C TYR A 268 23.50 -4.42 10.34
N GLY A 269 22.45 -3.78 10.84
CA GLY A 269 22.47 -3.15 12.15
C GLY A 269 22.82 -4.15 13.26
N PRO A 270 23.50 -3.72 14.35
CA PRO A 270 24.01 -4.64 15.37
C PRO A 270 22.91 -5.44 16.08
N TYR A 271 21.71 -4.94 16.13
CA TYR A 271 20.54 -5.59 16.75
C TYR A 271 19.51 -6.07 15.72
N PHE A 272 19.90 -6.17 14.46
CA PHE A 272 19.00 -6.60 13.40
C PHE A 272 18.52 -8.05 13.65
N PRO A 273 17.19 -8.32 13.61
CA PRO A 273 16.62 -9.57 14.07
C PRO A 273 17.04 -10.76 13.20
N PRO A 274 17.53 -11.85 13.80
CA PRO A 274 18.01 -13.02 13.03
C PRO A 274 16.93 -13.71 12.20
N PHE A 275 15.67 -13.68 12.64
CA PHE A 275 14.57 -14.32 11.91
C PHE A 275 14.37 -13.71 10.53
N ALA A 276 14.48 -12.38 10.41
CA ALA A 276 14.31 -11.67 9.14
C ALA A 276 15.35 -12.13 8.10
N LYS A 277 16.61 -12.37 8.53
CA LYS A 277 17.67 -12.86 7.65
C LYS A 277 17.35 -14.24 7.03
N LYS A 278 16.69 -15.11 7.81
CA LYS A 278 16.23 -16.41 7.30
C LYS A 278 15.19 -16.21 6.22
N TRP A 279 14.18 -15.40 6.51
CA TRP A 279 13.08 -15.15 5.57
C TRP A 279 13.53 -14.43 4.29
N PHE A 280 14.55 -13.55 4.36
CA PHE A 280 15.12 -12.96 3.14
C PHE A 280 15.64 -14.01 2.17
N VAL A 281 16.20 -15.11 2.67
CA VAL A 281 16.69 -16.20 1.80
C VAL A 281 15.51 -16.92 1.16
N GLU A 282 14.50 -17.29 1.96
CA GLU A 282 13.31 -18.02 1.49
C GLU A 282 12.55 -17.21 0.41
N PHE A 283 12.30 -15.91 0.66
CA PHE A 283 11.67 -15.03 -0.32
C PHE A 283 12.57 -14.78 -1.54
N GLY A 284 13.87 -14.53 -1.31
CA GLY A 284 14.82 -14.29 -2.39
C GLY A 284 14.96 -15.46 -3.35
N GLU A 285 14.94 -16.70 -2.86
CA GLU A 285 14.93 -17.89 -3.70
C GLU A 285 13.65 -18.01 -4.54
N ALA A 286 12.49 -17.73 -3.95
CA ALA A 286 11.22 -17.74 -4.68
C ALA A 286 11.17 -16.66 -5.77
N TYR A 287 11.68 -15.46 -5.50
CA TYR A 287 11.75 -14.40 -6.50
C TYR A 287 12.75 -14.71 -7.60
N ALA A 288 13.92 -15.22 -7.26
CA ALA A 288 14.91 -15.65 -8.25
C ALA A 288 14.31 -16.66 -9.22
N GLU A 289 13.61 -17.67 -8.73
CA GLU A 289 12.91 -18.64 -9.56
C GLU A 289 11.88 -17.97 -10.50
N ALA A 290 11.07 -17.04 -9.96
CA ALA A 290 10.05 -16.34 -10.75
C ALA A 290 10.67 -15.43 -11.83
N PHE A 291 11.75 -14.72 -11.50
CA PHE A 291 12.45 -13.85 -12.44
C PHE A 291 13.19 -14.64 -13.52
N ASP A 292 13.84 -15.76 -13.15
CA ASP A 292 14.47 -16.68 -14.09
C ASP A 292 13.45 -17.24 -15.09
N GLN A 293 12.27 -17.64 -14.62
CA GLN A 293 11.18 -18.13 -15.48
C GLN A 293 10.65 -17.03 -16.43
N ALA A 294 10.60 -15.78 -15.96
CA ALA A 294 10.16 -14.64 -16.75
C ALA A 294 11.24 -14.08 -17.66
N GLY A 295 12.51 -14.47 -17.49
CA GLY A 295 13.66 -14.01 -18.27
C GLY A 295 14.11 -12.60 -17.93
N PHE A 296 13.86 -12.13 -16.69
CA PHE A 296 14.34 -10.85 -16.19
C PHE A 296 15.71 -10.99 -15.51
N GLU A 297 16.58 -10.00 -15.74
CA GLU A 297 17.85 -9.87 -15.03
C GLU A 297 17.62 -9.21 -13.66
N TYR A 298 18.34 -9.67 -12.64
CA TYR A 298 18.23 -9.14 -11.28
C TYR A 298 19.53 -9.25 -10.51
N MET A 299 19.66 -8.42 -9.47
CA MET A 299 20.74 -8.49 -8.50
C MET A 299 20.19 -8.76 -7.10
N THR A 300 20.97 -9.43 -6.27
CA THR A 300 20.69 -9.69 -4.86
C THR A 300 21.99 -9.81 -4.08
N ARG A 301 21.99 -9.59 -2.77
CA ARG A 301 23.15 -9.65 -1.88
C ARG A 301 24.25 -8.63 -2.18
N GLU A 302 23.89 -7.55 -2.83
CA GLU A 302 24.79 -6.45 -3.18
C GLU A 302 24.04 -5.10 -3.13
N ARG A 303 24.77 -3.99 -3.20
CA ARG A 303 24.32 -2.60 -3.32
C ARG A 303 23.58 -2.04 -2.10
N TYR A 304 22.61 -2.75 -1.53
CA TYR A 304 21.77 -2.27 -0.42
C TYR A 304 22.07 -3.02 0.88
N ASN A 305 21.91 -2.31 2.03
CA ASN A 305 22.13 -2.90 3.34
C ASN A 305 21.10 -2.41 4.36
N PHE A 306 20.91 -3.15 5.45
CA PHE A 306 19.98 -2.83 6.51
C PHE A 306 20.68 -2.41 7.81
N PHE A 307 21.69 -1.56 7.66
CA PHE A 307 22.41 -1.02 8.81
C PHE A 307 21.64 0.11 9.51
N TYR A 308 21.05 1.03 8.72
CA TYR A 308 20.34 2.17 9.26
C TYR A 308 18.90 1.81 9.66
N PRO A 309 18.48 2.11 10.91
CA PRO A 309 17.16 1.69 11.41
C PRO A 309 15.98 2.52 10.91
N GLY A 310 16.23 3.60 10.19
CA GLY A 310 15.21 4.54 9.72
C GLY A 310 14.71 4.29 8.30
N TYR A 311 15.15 3.22 7.62
CA TYR A 311 14.51 2.74 6.40
C TYR A 311 13.17 2.07 6.74
N THR A 312 12.19 2.15 5.87
CA THR A 312 10.91 1.43 5.98
C THR A 312 11.13 -0.04 6.33
N THR A 313 11.99 -0.69 5.56
CA THR A 313 12.31 -2.12 5.65
C THR A 313 13.05 -2.49 6.93
N SER A 314 14.08 -1.74 7.29
CA SER A 314 14.80 -1.97 8.55
C SER A 314 13.90 -1.75 9.76
N TRP A 315 13.12 -0.67 9.76
CA TRP A 315 12.17 -0.37 10.82
C TRP A 315 11.11 -1.47 10.94
N GLY A 316 10.53 -1.92 9.81
CA GLY A 316 9.61 -3.05 9.77
C GLY A 316 10.20 -4.28 10.44
N SER A 317 11.46 -4.62 10.14
CA SER A 317 12.15 -5.75 10.74
C SER A 317 12.36 -5.58 12.26
N TYR A 318 12.68 -4.39 12.74
CA TYR A 318 12.75 -4.09 14.18
C TYR A 318 11.39 -4.10 14.88
N GLN A 319 10.28 -3.97 14.15
CA GLN A 319 8.92 -4.11 14.69
C GLN A 319 8.42 -5.57 14.68
N GLY A 320 9.19 -6.50 14.15
CA GLY A 320 8.83 -7.93 14.13
C GLY A 320 8.34 -8.44 12.77
N ALA A 321 8.33 -7.60 11.72
CA ALA A 321 8.03 -8.00 10.35
C ALA A 321 9.28 -8.55 9.62
N VAL A 322 9.09 -9.10 8.45
CA VAL A 322 10.14 -9.27 7.43
C VAL A 322 10.06 -8.04 6.53
N GLY A 323 10.96 -7.06 6.74
CA GLY A 323 10.99 -5.86 5.92
C GLY A 323 11.82 -6.11 4.67
N MET A 324 11.24 -5.94 3.49
CA MET A 324 11.89 -6.26 2.20
C MET A 324 11.93 -5.06 1.28
N LEU A 325 13.07 -4.90 0.61
CA LEU A 325 13.32 -3.89 -0.40
C LEU A 325 13.22 -4.51 -1.80
N TYR A 326 12.45 -3.88 -2.65
CA TYR A 326 12.42 -4.16 -4.08
C TYR A 326 12.74 -2.89 -4.84
N GLU A 327 13.64 -3.02 -5.84
CA GLU A 327 13.97 -1.95 -6.75
C GLU A 327 13.66 -2.40 -8.18
N GLN A 328 12.91 -1.60 -8.89
CA GLN A 328 12.70 -1.81 -10.32
C GLN A 328 13.85 -1.14 -11.09
N GLY A 329 14.31 -1.80 -12.16
CA GLY A 329 15.35 -1.31 -13.07
C GLY A 329 14.78 -0.62 -14.30
#